data_1a0f43c054d2a61ed68fb8372fbd57f7
#
_entry.id   1a0f43c054d2a61ed68fb8372fbd57f7
#
_cell.length_a   1.000
_cell.length_b   1.000
_cell.length_c   1.000
_cell.angle_alpha   90.00
_cell.angle_beta   90.00
_cell.angle_gamma   90.00
#
_symmetry.space_group_name_H-M   'P 1'
#
loop_
_entity.id
_entity.type
_entity.pdbx_description
1 polymer ?
#
loop_
_entity_poly.entity_id
_entity_poly.type
_entity_poly.pdbx_seq_one_letter_code
_entity_poly.pdbx_strand_id
1 'polypeptide(L)'
;MTSTQAIFEKVQKVKKTINTATTAEKNHALEEMAKQLLLSRADILAANELDMTTAKGKISDVMLDRLYLDEDRIAAMAEGIRQLIDLEDPVGQVLGKTELENGLVISKKRVAMGVIGIIYESRPNVTSDAAALALKSGSAVVLRSGKDAYQTALAIVTALKEGLAQTKISPDCIQLVSDTSRASAQAMMKAKGYLDLLIPRGGAGLIQAVVENATVPVIETGTGIVHVYVDKDANQTKALAIIENAKTSRPSVCNAMEVLLVHEEIAAAFLPRLQKILVTDRDAAQEKSVELRLDEKAAQYISGTQAKSEDFDTEFLDHILAIKLVSSLEEAVEHIEAHSTHHSDAIVTEKAAVAAYFTEQVDSAAVYVNASTRFTDGGQFGLGCEMGISTQKLHARGPMGLKELTSYKYVIQGTGQVRK
;
A
#
# COMPACT_ATOMS: atom_id res chain seq x y z
N MET A 1 -6.57 19.79 24.46
CA MET A 1 -5.96 19.01 23.34
C MET A 1 -4.46 19.20 23.38
N THR A 2 -3.70 18.12 23.27
CA THR A 2 -2.24 18.20 23.20
C THR A 2 -1.85 18.80 21.84
N SER A 3 -0.97 19.80 21.81
CA SER A 3 -0.54 20.40 20.55
C SER A 3 0.25 19.38 19.70
N THR A 4 0.21 19.50 18.38
CA THR A 4 0.98 18.64 17.48
C THR A 4 2.48 18.67 17.80
N GLN A 5 3.01 19.84 18.21
CA GLN A 5 4.39 20.00 18.65
C GLN A 5 4.71 19.16 19.90
N ALA A 6 3.84 19.16 20.90
CA ALA A 6 4.03 18.37 22.12
C ALA A 6 3.98 16.85 21.84
N ILE A 7 3.24 16.41 20.83
CA ILE A 7 3.25 15.02 20.34
C ILE A 7 4.63 14.67 19.77
N PHE A 8 5.22 15.54 18.95
CA PHE A 8 6.55 15.31 18.38
C PHE A 8 7.63 15.22 19.48
N GLU A 9 7.58 16.11 20.46
CA GLU A 9 8.51 16.08 21.59
C GLU A 9 8.36 14.81 22.43
N LYS A 10 7.13 14.34 22.60
CA LYS A 10 6.82 13.14 23.38
C LYS A 10 7.40 11.89 22.71
N VAL A 11 7.20 11.73 21.38
CA VAL A 11 7.71 10.57 20.66
C VAL A 11 9.23 10.55 20.58
N GLN A 12 9.89 11.72 20.49
CA GLN A 12 11.34 11.81 20.48
C GLN A 12 11.98 11.33 21.78
N LYS A 13 11.32 11.48 22.94
CA LYS A 13 11.84 11.00 24.24
C LYS A 13 11.93 9.48 24.29
N VAL A 14 11.05 8.76 23.60
CA VAL A 14 11.00 7.29 23.59
C VAL A 14 11.67 6.65 22.38
N LYS A 15 12.05 7.45 21.37
CA LYS A 15 12.67 6.98 20.11
C LYS A 15 13.84 6.00 20.37
N LYS A 16 14.78 6.37 21.23
CA LYS A 16 15.97 5.54 21.50
C LYS A 16 15.59 4.18 22.09
N THR A 17 14.62 4.13 22.97
CA THR A 17 14.19 2.90 23.64
C THR A 17 13.63 1.90 22.63
N ILE A 18 12.73 2.34 21.75
CA ILE A 18 12.17 1.43 20.72
C ILE A 18 13.22 1.04 19.67
N ASN A 19 14.14 1.95 19.28
CA ASN A 19 15.16 1.65 18.29
C ASN A 19 16.15 0.57 18.76
N THR A 20 16.25 0.34 20.08
CA THR A 20 17.16 -0.65 20.69
C THR A 20 16.42 -1.83 21.33
N ALA A 21 15.09 -1.88 21.23
CA ALA A 21 14.30 -2.99 21.75
C ALA A 21 14.66 -4.30 21.06
N THR A 22 14.74 -5.37 21.83
CA THR A 22 15.01 -6.71 21.31
C THR A 22 13.84 -7.27 20.52
N THR A 23 14.10 -8.23 19.65
CA THR A 23 13.04 -8.96 18.91
C THR A 23 11.98 -9.55 19.86
N ALA A 24 12.42 -10.12 20.98
CA ALA A 24 11.51 -10.70 21.99
C ALA A 24 10.60 -9.64 22.63
N GLU A 25 11.13 -8.45 22.95
CA GLU A 25 10.35 -7.35 23.52
C GLU A 25 9.34 -6.82 22.50
N LYS A 26 9.73 -6.67 21.22
CA LYS A 26 8.85 -6.27 20.13
C LYS A 26 7.75 -7.30 19.87
N ASN A 27 8.08 -8.59 19.83
CA ASN A 27 7.11 -9.66 19.62
C ASN A 27 6.10 -9.75 20.78
N HIS A 28 6.55 -9.61 22.02
CA HIS A 28 5.64 -9.55 23.17
C HIS A 28 4.72 -8.34 23.10
N ALA A 29 5.22 -7.19 22.69
CA ALA A 29 4.42 -5.98 22.52
C ALA A 29 3.36 -6.15 21.42
N LEU A 30 3.69 -6.76 20.28
CA LEU A 30 2.74 -7.06 19.20
C LEU A 30 1.63 -7.99 19.67
N GLU A 31 1.95 -9.05 20.44
CA GLU A 31 0.93 -9.98 20.97
C GLU A 31 -0.03 -9.26 21.93
N GLU A 32 0.49 -8.44 22.85
CA GLU A 32 -0.38 -7.69 23.77
C GLU A 32 -1.21 -6.61 23.05
N MET A 33 -0.68 -5.99 21.99
CA MET A 33 -1.44 -5.08 21.12
C MET A 33 -2.58 -5.81 20.41
N ALA A 34 -2.32 -6.97 19.79
CA ALA A 34 -3.32 -7.77 19.10
C ALA A 34 -4.43 -8.25 20.06
N LYS A 35 -4.03 -8.73 21.23
CA LYS A 35 -4.95 -9.16 22.29
C LYS A 35 -5.86 -8.03 22.78
N GLN A 36 -5.26 -6.85 23.06
CA GLN A 36 -6.03 -5.71 23.55
C GLN A 36 -6.96 -5.15 22.47
N LEU A 37 -6.59 -5.19 21.19
CA LEU A 37 -7.44 -4.81 20.07
C LEU A 37 -8.74 -5.65 20.04
N LEU A 38 -8.62 -6.97 20.27
CA LEU A 38 -9.78 -7.87 20.36
C LEU A 38 -10.61 -7.64 21.63
N LEU A 39 -9.99 -7.33 22.76
CA LEU A 39 -10.71 -7.01 24.00
C LEU A 39 -11.51 -5.72 23.88
N SER A 40 -11.00 -4.73 23.16
CA SER A 40 -11.61 -3.41 22.96
C SER A 40 -12.55 -3.35 21.74
N ARG A 41 -12.89 -4.50 21.12
CA ARG A 41 -13.70 -4.52 19.89
C ARG A 41 -15.02 -3.79 19.98
N ALA A 42 -15.71 -3.88 21.11
CA ALA A 42 -17.01 -3.21 21.31
C ALA A 42 -16.86 -1.68 21.26
N ASP A 43 -15.81 -1.13 21.90
CA ASP A 43 -15.54 0.31 21.91
C ASP A 43 -15.11 0.79 20.52
N ILE A 44 -14.32 -0.02 19.80
CA ILE A 44 -13.90 0.27 18.43
C ILE A 44 -15.10 0.29 17.49
N LEU A 45 -16.00 -0.70 17.58
CA LEU A 45 -17.21 -0.73 16.75
C LEU A 45 -18.15 0.44 17.06
N ALA A 46 -18.34 0.80 18.33
CA ALA A 46 -19.14 1.97 18.71
C ALA A 46 -18.54 3.27 18.16
N ALA A 47 -17.21 3.44 18.21
CA ALA A 47 -16.53 4.57 17.62
C ALA A 47 -16.65 4.60 16.08
N ASN A 48 -16.60 3.43 15.44
CA ASN A 48 -16.77 3.31 14.00
C ASN A 48 -18.19 3.65 13.54
N GLU A 49 -19.22 3.26 14.29
CA GLU A 49 -20.60 3.62 14.00
C GLU A 49 -20.83 5.14 14.04
N LEU A 50 -20.18 5.85 14.98
CA LEU A 50 -20.20 7.33 15.04
C LEU A 50 -19.56 7.96 13.79
N ASP A 51 -18.39 7.46 13.38
CA ASP A 51 -17.71 7.94 12.18
C ASP A 51 -18.54 7.63 10.92
N MET A 52 -19.07 6.40 10.77
CA MET A 52 -19.93 5.99 9.66
C MET A 52 -21.18 6.86 9.54
N THR A 53 -21.87 7.11 10.67
CA THR A 53 -23.06 7.97 10.70
C THR A 53 -22.72 9.40 10.28
N THR A 54 -21.59 9.92 10.74
CA THR A 54 -21.13 11.28 10.43
C THR A 54 -20.71 11.43 8.97
N ALA A 55 -20.11 10.38 8.38
CA ALA A 55 -19.58 10.37 7.03
C ALA A 55 -20.66 10.11 5.96
N LYS A 56 -21.76 9.45 6.32
CA LYS A 56 -22.84 9.10 5.40
C LYS A 56 -23.38 10.31 4.65
N GLY A 57 -23.41 10.22 3.31
CA GLY A 57 -23.84 11.28 2.41
C GLY A 57 -22.81 12.42 2.22
N LYS A 58 -21.63 12.34 2.86
CA LYS A 58 -20.54 13.33 2.71
C LYS A 58 -19.34 12.77 1.95
N ILE A 59 -19.15 11.48 1.98
CA ILE A 59 -18.11 10.75 1.25
C ILE A 59 -18.76 9.72 0.32
N SER A 60 -18.02 9.23 -0.69
CA SER A 60 -18.53 8.21 -1.62
C SER A 60 -18.75 6.86 -0.92
N ASP A 61 -19.59 6.00 -1.54
CA ASP A 61 -19.86 4.64 -1.02
C ASP A 61 -18.57 3.81 -0.94
N VAL A 62 -17.65 4.01 -1.87
CA VAL A 62 -16.30 3.41 -1.85
C VAL A 62 -15.51 3.82 -0.60
N MET A 63 -15.57 5.10 -0.24
CA MET A 63 -14.92 5.60 0.98
C MET A 63 -15.63 5.12 2.24
N LEU A 64 -16.96 4.95 2.20
CA LEU A 64 -17.72 4.37 3.30
C LEU A 64 -17.36 2.90 3.51
N ASP A 65 -17.23 2.07 2.45
CA ASP A 65 -16.76 0.69 2.58
C ASP A 65 -15.34 0.60 3.19
N ARG A 66 -14.46 1.53 2.80
CA ARG A 66 -13.10 1.61 3.38
C ARG A 66 -13.10 1.97 4.87
N LEU A 67 -14.07 2.79 5.30
CA LEU A 67 -14.21 3.23 6.68
C LEU A 67 -14.87 2.17 7.57
N TYR A 68 -15.75 1.35 7.02
CA TYR A 68 -16.56 0.38 7.73
C TYR A 68 -15.70 -0.69 8.44
N LEU A 69 -16.04 -0.97 9.70
CA LEU A 69 -15.51 -2.10 10.47
C LEU A 69 -16.66 -2.98 10.97
N ASP A 70 -16.37 -4.27 11.05
CA ASP A 70 -17.13 -5.30 11.73
C ASP A 70 -16.20 -6.15 12.61
N GLU A 71 -16.72 -7.16 13.27
CA GLU A 71 -15.94 -8.04 14.12
C GLU A 71 -14.87 -8.81 13.34
N ASP A 72 -15.19 -9.23 12.11
CA ASP A 72 -14.27 -9.99 11.26
C ASP A 72 -13.10 -9.12 10.78
N ARG A 73 -13.37 -7.86 10.41
CA ARG A 73 -12.32 -6.90 10.04
C ARG A 73 -11.41 -6.56 11.22
N ILE A 74 -11.94 -6.43 12.44
CA ILE A 74 -11.11 -6.24 13.65
C ILE A 74 -10.29 -7.48 13.96
N ALA A 75 -10.88 -8.69 13.82
CA ALA A 75 -10.15 -9.93 13.97
C ALA A 75 -9.01 -10.06 12.96
N ALA A 76 -9.26 -9.70 11.70
CA ALA A 76 -8.23 -9.67 10.66
C ALA A 76 -7.09 -8.66 10.97
N MET A 77 -7.41 -7.49 11.54
CA MET A 77 -6.40 -6.52 12.00
C MET A 77 -5.50 -7.12 13.09
N ALA A 78 -6.09 -7.80 14.09
CA ALA A 78 -5.34 -8.45 15.16
C ALA A 78 -4.46 -9.61 14.63
N GLU A 79 -4.98 -10.38 13.67
CA GLU A 79 -4.23 -11.45 13.03
C GLU A 79 -3.07 -10.90 12.20
N GLY A 80 -3.27 -9.81 11.45
CA GLY A 80 -2.20 -9.11 10.73
C GLY A 80 -1.06 -8.67 11.67
N ILE A 81 -1.38 -8.18 12.87
CA ILE A 81 -0.37 -7.85 13.88
C ILE A 81 0.39 -9.11 14.32
N ARG A 82 -0.29 -10.25 14.54
CA ARG A 82 0.34 -11.53 14.93
C ARG A 82 1.26 -12.07 13.85
N GLN A 83 0.86 -11.99 12.59
CA GLN A 83 1.70 -12.44 11.46
C GLN A 83 3.07 -11.74 11.45
N LEU A 84 3.17 -10.48 11.93
CA LEU A 84 4.46 -9.79 12.05
C LEU A 84 5.38 -10.43 13.12
N ILE A 85 4.84 -11.17 14.10
CA ILE A 85 5.64 -11.83 15.13
C ILE A 85 6.52 -12.90 14.49
N ASP A 86 5.96 -13.64 13.52
CA ASP A 86 6.64 -14.74 12.84
C ASP A 86 7.67 -14.27 11.80
N LEU A 87 7.58 -13.00 11.38
CA LEU A 87 8.54 -12.43 10.44
C LEU A 87 9.87 -12.13 11.12
N GLU A 88 10.96 -12.34 10.36
CA GLU A 88 12.30 -12.01 10.80
C GLU A 88 12.43 -10.51 11.12
N ASP A 89 13.00 -10.20 12.28
CA ASP A 89 13.28 -8.82 12.67
C ASP A 89 14.41 -8.25 11.79
N PRO A 90 14.13 -7.19 11.01
CA PRO A 90 15.15 -6.64 10.12
C PRO A 90 16.24 -5.86 10.88
N VAL A 91 15.94 -5.37 12.09
CA VAL A 91 16.87 -4.51 12.84
C VAL A 91 18.03 -5.33 13.35
N GLY A 92 19.23 -4.93 12.97
CA GLY A 92 20.47 -5.62 13.37
C GLY A 92 21.01 -6.59 12.32
N GLN A 93 20.27 -6.91 11.27
CA GLN A 93 20.76 -7.74 10.17
C GLN A 93 22.02 -7.15 9.53
N VAL A 94 23.01 -7.99 9.25
CA VAL A 94 24.21 -7.63 8.50
C VAL A 94 23.94 -7.84 7.03
N LEU A 95 23.86 -6.74 6.27
CA LEU A 95 23.57 -6.74 4.83
C LEU A 95 24.80 -7.01 3.96
N GLY A 96 25.99 -6.84 4.54
CA GLY A 96 27.27 -7.09 3.90
C GLY A 96 28.41 -6.83 4.85
N LYS A 97 29.51 -7.56 4.65
CA LYS A 97 30.76 -7.44 5.42
C LYS A 97 31.93 -7.46 4.44
N THR A 98 32.85 -6.51 4.60
CA THR A 98 34.07 -6.41 3.81
C THR A 98 35.25 -6.24 4.76
N GLU A 99 36.30 -7.01 4.56
CA GLU A 99 37.58 -6.85 5.25
C GLU A 99 38.56 -6.20 4.25
N LEU A 100 39.15 -5.09 4.66
CA LEU A 100 40.10 -4.34 3.84
C LEU A 100 41.53 -4.87 4.06
N GLU A 101 42.43 -4.67 3.11
CA GLU A 101 43.85 -5.07 3.19
C GLU A 101 44.56 -4.53 4.42
N ASN A 102 44.14 -3.37 4.92
CA ASN A 102 44.69 -2.77 6.15
C ASN A 102 44.09 -3.34 7.45
N GLY A 103 43.24 -4.36 7.35
CA GLY A 103 42.62 -5.05 8.50
C GLY A 103 41.36 -4.36 9.06
N LEU A 104 40.85 -3.28 8.43
CA LEU A 104 39.55 -2.73 8.80
C LEU A 104 38.43 -3.67 8.35
N VAL A 105 37.49 -3.94 9.26
CA VAL A 105 36.28 -4.71 8.98
C VAL A 105 35.09 -3.75 8.90
N ILE A 106 34.50 -3.64 7.72
CA ILE A 106 33.33 -2.78 7.45
C ILE A 106 32.08 -3.66 7.35
N SER A 107 31.13 -3.45 8.25
CA SER A 107 29.83 -4.14 8.24
C SER A 107 28.72 -3.15 7.92
N LYS A 108 27.91 -3.43 6.89
CA LYS A 108 26.67 -2.71 6.58
C LYS A 108 25.55 -3.35 7.40
N LYS A 109 25.01 -2.64 8.40
CA LYS A 109 24.04 -3.17 9.36
C LYS A 109 22.71 -2.43 9.26
N ARG A 110 21.60 -3.16 9.19
CA ARG A 110 20.24 -2.59 9.14
C ARG A 110 19.87 -1.98 10.50
N VAL A 111 19.21 -0.84 10.47
CA VAL A 111 18.76 -0.08 11.66
C VAL A 111 17.34 0.41 11.48
N ALA A 112 16.64 0.69 12.59
CA ALA A 112 15.34 1.32 12.58
C ALA A 112 15.38 2.67 11.84
N MET A 113 14.27 3.04 11.21
CA MET A 113 14.11 4.35 10.57
C MET A 113 14.14 5.48 11.62
N GLY A 114 13.48 5.29 12.75
CA GLY A 114 13.45 6.26 13.84
C GLY A 114 12.03 6.64 14.26
N VAL A 115 11.50 7.77 13.78
CA VAL A 115 10.10 8.18 13.97
C VAL A 115 9.45 8.30 12.62
N ILE A 116 8.38 7.53 12.39
CA ILE A 116 7.63 7.49 11.15
C ILE A 116 6.33 8.28 11.32
N GLY A 117 6.07 9.26 10.47
CA GLY A 117 4.80 9.98 10.38
C GLY A 117 3.91 9.33 9.33
N ILE A 118 2.64 9.12 9.64
CA ILE A 118 1.65 8.60 8.69
C ILE A 118 0.47 9.56 8.62
N ILE A 119 0.18 10.09 7.42
CA ILE A 119 -1.04 10.87 7.16
C ILE A 119 -1.95 10.03 6.30
N TYR A 120 -3.16 9.69 6.79
CA TYR A 120 -4.05 8.77 6.09
C TYR A 120 -5.53 9.20 6.17
N GLU A 121 -6.33 8.66 5.22
CA GLU A 121 -7.76 8.94 5.04
C GLU A 121 -8.57 7.67 5.21
N SER A 122 -9.76 7.78 5.83
CA SER A 122 -10.86 6.79 5.85
C SER A 122 -10.47 5.30 5.82
N ARG A 123 -9.42 4.90 6.52
CA ARG A 123 -8.89 3.53 6.55
C ARG A 123 -8.49 3.12 7.97
N PRO A 124 -9.44 2.63 8.79
CA PRO A 124 -9.16 2.24 10.18
C PRO A 124 -8.02 1.22 10.32
N ASN A 125 -7.94 0.23 9.42
CA ASN A 125 -6.89 -0.78 9.45
C ASN A 125 -5.48 -0.18 9.31
N VAL A 126 -5.30 0.93 8.60
CA VAL A 126 -3.99 1.61 8.51
C VAL A 126 -3.48 2.02 9.88
N THR A 127 -4.38 2.32 10.84
CA THR A 127 -4.00 2.69 12.20
C THR A 127 -3.24 1.55 12.89
N SER A 128 -3.76 0.33 12.83
CA SER A 128 -3.14 -0.86 13.45
C SER A 128 -1.91 -1.32 12.67
N ASP A 129 -2.02 -1.40 11.34
CA ASP A 129 -0.97 -1.91 10.48
C ASP A 129 0.28 -1.02 10.57
N ALA A 130 0.11 0.31 10.48
CA ALA A 130 1.19 1.27 10.59
C ALA A 130 1.86 1.23 11.97
N ALA A 131 1.07 1.12 13.06
CA ALA A 131 1.61 1.03 14.40
C ALA A 131 2.43 -0.25 14.61
N ALA A 132 1.91 -1.39 14.16
CA ALA A 132 2.56 -2.69 14.30
C ALA A 132 3.83 -2.80 13.46
N LEU A 133 3.79 -2.38 12.19
CA LEU A 133 4.95 -2.37 11.30
C LEU A 133 6.05 -1.43 11.81
N ALA A 134 5.70 -0.22 12.25
CA ALA A 134 6.66 0.71 12.82
C ALA A 134 7.33 0.10 14.08
N LEU A 135 6.55 -0.47 14.99
CA LEU A 135 7.05 -1.08 16.21
C LEU A 135 7.98 -2.28 15.92
N LYS A 136 7.57 -3.21 15.03
CA LYS A 136 8.41 -4.36 14.67
C LYS A 136 9.69 -3.93 13.97
N SER A 137 9.64 -2.89 13.13
CA SER A 137 10.85 -2.29 12.50
C SER A 137 11.70 -1.45 13.46
N GLY A 138 11.34 -1.40 14.74
CA GLY A 138 12.07 -0.66 15.78
C GLY A 138 11.87 0.83 15.76
N SER A 139 10.79 1.33 15.14
CA SER A 139 10.48 2.74 15.00
C SER A 139 9.27 3.15 15.84
N ALA A 140 9.26 4.41 16.29
CA ALA A 140 8.06 5.02 16.84
C ALA A 140 7.21 5.61 15.73
N VAL A 141 5.90 5.82 15.97
CA VAL A 141 4.96 6.29 14.94
C VAL A 141 4.11 7.44 15.42
N VAL A 142 3.91 8.42 14.54
CA VAL A 142 2.95 9.51 14.70
C VAL A 142 1.89 9.38 13.61
N LEU A 143 0.67 9.11 14.02
CA LEU A 143 -0.49 8.87 13.18
C LEU A 143 -1.33 10.13 13.07
N ARG A 144 -1.83 10.44 11.88
CA ARG A 144 -2.80 11.51 11.62
C ARG A 144 -3.86 11.00 10.68
N SER A 145 -5.03 10.65 11.22
CA SER A 145 -6.18 10.20 10.44
C SER A 145 -6.98 11.37 9.85
N GLY A 146 -7.73 11.11 8.79
CA GLY A 146 -8.79 12.01 8.34
C GLY A 146 -9.84 12.25 9.42
N LYS A 147 -10.54 13.40 9.34
CA LYS A 147 -11.59 13.74 10.31
C LYS A 147 -12.74 12.72 10.34
N ASP A 148 -13.01 12.08 9.19
CA ASP A 148 -14.14 11.15 9.02
C ASP A 148 -13.85 9.75 9.63
N ALA A 149 -12.59 9.48 10.06
CA ALA A 149 -12.18 8.23 10.69
C ALA A 149 -11.52 8.46 12.07
N TYR A 150 -11.66 9.65 12.64
CA TYR A 150 -10.89 10.04 13.81
C TYR A 150 -11.32 9.29 15.08
N GLN A 151 -12.61 9.10 15.32
CA GLN A 151 -13.09 8.41 16.52
C GLN A 151 -12.64 6.93 16.49
N THR A 152 -12.77 6.29 15.34
CA THR A 152 -12.29 4.93 15.14
C THR A 152 -10.77 4.82 15.34
N ALA A 153 -10.00 5.74 14.76
CA ALA A 153 -8.54 5.77 14.93
C ALA A 153 -8.14 5.98 16.39
N LEU A 154 -8.87 6.83 17.12
CA LEU A 154 -8.63 7.09 18.55
C LEU A 154 -8.88 5.84 19.38
N ALA A 155 -10.00 5.13 19.15
CA ALA A 155 -10.32 3.89 19.85
C ALA A 155 -9.26 2.81 19.60
N ILE A 156 -8.83 2.63 18.33
CA ILE A 156 -7.78 1.68 17.96
C ILE A 156 -6.46 2.04 18.66
N VAL A 157 -6.00 3.30 18.56
CA VAL A 157 -4.75 3.74 19.21
C VAL A 157 -4.82 3.57 20.73
N THR A 158 -5.97 3.82 21.35
CA THR A 158 -6.16 3.60 22.78
C THR A 158 -5.95 2.13 23.12
N ALA A 159 -6.61 1.21 22.42
CA ALA A 159 -6.42 -0.22 22.61
C ALA A 159 -4.96 -0.67 22.43
N LEU A 160 -4.29 -0.21 21.35
CA LEU A 160 -2.88 -0.55 21.11
C LEU A 160 -1.96 -0.05 22.24
N LYS A 161 -2.22 1.16 22.77
CA LYS A 161 -1.44 1.73 23.88
C LYS A 161 -1.71 1.00 25.20
N GLU A 162 -2.92 0.55 25.46
CA GLU A 162 -3.25 -0.30 26.61
C GLU A 162 -2.51 -1.64 26.55
N GLY A 163 -2.43 -2.25 25.36
CA GLY A 163 -1.60 -3.42 25.13
C GLY A 163 -0.12 -3.16 25.43
N LEU A 164 0.45 -2.06 24.90
CA LEU A 164 1.83 -1.67 25.18
C LEU A 164 2.11 -1.41 26.66
N ALA A 165 1.13 -0.89 27.41
CA ALA A 165 1.26 -0.63 28.84
C ALA A 165 1.51 -1.90 29.66
N GLN A 166 1.23 -3.09 29.11
CA GLN A 166 1.53 -4.40 29.73
C GLN A 166 2.96 -4.89 29.42
N THR A 167 3.76 -4.10 28.72
CA THR A 167 5.08 -4.49 28.21
C THR A 167 6.17 -3.50 28.65
N LYS A 168 7.42 -3.78 28.26
CA LYS A 168 8.54 -2.86 28.49
C LYS A 168 8.59 -1.70 27.50
N ILE A 169 7.83 -1.76 26.40
CA ILE A 169 7.80 -0.72 25.37
C ILE A 169 6.81 0.36 25.78
N SER A 170 7.27 1.61 25.80
CA SER A 170 6.44 2.74 26.20
C SER A 170 5.23 2.91 25.26
N PRO A 171 4.00 3.08 25.78
CA PRO A 171 2.84 3.47 24.99
C PRO A 171 3.03 4.77 24.17
N ASP A 172 4.03 5.57 24.55
CA ASP A 172 4.34 6.81 23.84
C ASP A 172 5.02 6.60 22.49
N CYS A 173 5.42 5.36 22.17
CA CYS A 173 5.89 4.99 20.82
C CYS A 173 4.81 5.11 19.75
N ILE A 174 3.52 5.08 20.12
CA ILE A 174 2.38 5.28 19.23
C ILE A 174 1.68 6.58 19.63
N GLN A 175 1.62 7.55 18.73
CA GLN A 175 0.94 8.82 18.95
C GLN A 175 -0.08 9.09 17.84
N LEU A 176 -1.26 9.62 18.23
CA LEU A 176 -2.28 10.10 17.30
C LEU A 176 -2.43 11.62 17.45
N VAL A 177 -2.35 12.33 16.33
CA VAL A 177 -2.59 13.77 16.29
C VAL A 177 -4.09 14.02 16.46
N SER A 178 -4.45 14.77 17.49
CA SER A 178 -5.85 15.07 17.83
C SER A 178 -6.48 16.18 16.96
N ASP A 179 -5.64 17.04 16.37
CA ASP A 179 -6.09 18.05 15.41
C ASP A 179 -6.22 17.44 14.02
N THR A 180 -7.46 17.33 13.51
CA THR A 180 -7.75 16.79 12.17
C THR A 180 -7.80 17.87 11.09
N SER A 181 -7.44 19.11 11.39
CA SER A 181 -7.37 20.21 10.43
C SER A 181 -6.22 20.06 9.42
N ARG A 182 -6.28 20.81 8.32
CA ARG A 182 -5.16 20.84 7.35
C ARG A 182 -3.87 21.37 7.98
N ALA A 183 -3.96 22.23 9.00
CA ALA A 183 -2.79 22.77 9.69
C ALA A 183 -1.95 21.69 10.37
N SER A 184 -2.57 20.66 10.96
CA SER A 184 -1.84 19.54 11.56
C SER A 184 -1.11 18.68 10.52
N ALA A 185 -1.69 18.47 9.36
CA ALA A 185 -1.02 17.77 8.25
C ALA A 185 0.21 18.58 7.77
N GLN A 186 0.06 19.89 7.60
CA GLN A 186 1.18 20.77 7.25
C GLN A 186 2.27 20.77 8.34
N ALA A 187 1.88 20.74 9.62
CA ALA A 187 2.84 20.64 10.72
C ALA A 187 3.65 19.33 10.62
N MET A 188 3.03 18.20 10.28
CA MET A 188 3.74 16.94 10.05
C MET A 188 4.66 16.99 8.82
N MET A 189 4.21 17.58 7.71
CA MET A 189 5.04 17.77 6.51
C MET A 189 6.30 18.59 6.79
N LYS A 190 6.23 19.53 7.74
CA LYS A 190 7.32 20.44 8.13
C LYS A 190 8.10 19.99 9.38
N ALA A 191 7.80 18.80 9.92
CA ALA A 191 8.37 18.30 11.18
C ALA A 191 9.80 17.74 11.02
N LYS A 192 10.64 18.34 10.19
CA LYS A 192 12.05 17.97 10.03
C LYS A 192 12.79 18.05 11.38
N GLY A 193 13.52 16.99 11.72
CA GLY A 193 14.18 16.84 13.02
C GLY A 193 13.32 16.16 14.09
N TYR A 194 12.01 16.05 13.89
CA TYR A 194 11.10 15.26 14.73
C TYR A 194 10.65 13.96 14.05
N LEU A 195 10.33 14.02 12.77
CA LEU A 195 10.03 12.86 11.96
C LEU A 195 11.22 12.53 11.05
N ASP A 196 11.58 11.26 10.97
CA ASP A 196 12.65 10.75 10.10
C ASP A 196 12.10 10.34 8.72
N LEU A 197 10.81 10.00 8.66
CA LEU A 197 10.09 9.59 7.46
C LEU A 197 8.62 10.01 7.54
N LEU A 198 8.03 10.38 6.42
CA LEU A 198 6.59 10.65 6.28
C LEU A 198 6.01 9.81 5.15
N ILE A 199 4.85 9.16 5.41
CA ILE A 199 4.16 8.30 4.43
C ILE A 199 2.71 8.79 4.32
N PRO A 200 2.29 9.32 3.16
CA PRO A 200 0.88 9.62 2.88
C PRO A 200 0.13 8.35 2.46
N ARG A 201 -1.11 8.19 2.93
CA ARG A 201 -2.02 7.06 2.61
C ARG A 201 -3.43 7.58 2.31
N GLY A 202 -3.71 7.97 1.09
CA GLY A 202 -4.99 8.54 0.70
C GLY A 202 -5.15 8.68 -0.81
N GLY A 203 -6.02 9.57 -1.24
CA GLY A 203 -6.20 9.88 -2.65
C GLY A 203 -5.03 10.68 -3.24
N ALA A 204 -4.98 10.76 -4.58
CA ALA A 204 -3.92 11.44 -5.34
C ALA A 204 -3.64 12.86 -4.82
N GLY A 205 -4.69 13.62 -4.48
CA GLY A 205 -4.54 14.99 -3.98
C GLY A 205 -3.81 15.09 -2.64
N LEU A 206 -4.00 14.14 -1.71
CA LEU A 206 -3.23 14.09 -0.47
C LEU A 206 -1.76 13.74 -0.75
N ILE A 207 -1.53 12.72 -1.58
CA ILE A 207 -0.19 12.24 -1.92
C ILE A 207 0.60 13.38 -2.57
N GLN A 208 0.05 14.03 -3.59
CA GLN A 208 0.65 15.17 -4.27
C GLN A 208 0.96 16.33 -3.28
N ALA A 209 -0.01 16.70 -2.43
CA ALA A 209 0.19 17.76 -1.45
C ALA A 209 1.34 17.46 -0.48
N VAL A 210 1.51 16.18 -0.08
CA VAL A 210 2.63 15.78 0.80
C VAL A 210 3.94 15.82 0.04
N VAL A 211 4.01 15.25 -1.17
CA VAL A 211 5.24 15.22 -1.99
C VAL A 211 5.76 16.63 -2.30
N GLU A 212 4.86 17.53 -2.67
CA GLU A 212 5.22 18.92 -3.02
C GLU A 212 5.61 19.80 -1.81
N ASN A 213 5.03 19.53 -0.65
CA ASN A 213 5.15 20.44 0.49
C ASN A 213 6.00 19.93 1.65
N ALA A 214 6.31 18.62 1.71
CA ALA A 214 7.07 18.09 2.82
C ALA A 214 8.54 18.51 2.80
N THR A 215 9.08 18.77 4.00
CA THR A 215 10.51 18.92 4.25
C THR A 215 11.10 17.73 4.99
N VAL A 216 10.23 16.85 5.49
CA VAL A 216 10.55 15.50 5.97
C VAL A 216 10.71 14.60 4.74
N PRO A 217 11.67 13.66 4.71
CA PRO A 217 11.73 12.64 3.66
C PRO A 217 10.41 11.89 3.52
N VAL A 218 9.96 11.69 2.27
CA VAL A 218 8.67 11.04 1.96
C VAL A 218 8.91 9.73 1.23
N ILE A 219 8.17 8.70 1.60
CA ILE A 219 7.88 7.56 0.73
C ILE A 219 6.43 7.70 0.30
N GLU A 220 6.23 7.97 -0.99
CA GLU A 220 4.89 8.09 -1.55
C GLU A 220 4.29 6.72 -1.84
N THR A 221 2.98 6.59 -1.61
CA THR A 221 2.20 5.46 -2.08
C THR A 221 1.58 5.81 -3.43
N GLY A 222 1.63 4.88 -4.39
CA GLY A 222 1.11 5.14 -5.73
C GLY A 222 -0.41 5.04 -5.82
N THR A 223 -1.00 5.79 -6.74
CA THR A 223 -2.30 5.47 -7.35
C THR A 223 -2.10 4.37 -8.38
N GLY A 224 -3.14 3.62 -8.72
CA GLY A 224 -3.02 2.45 -9.59
C GLY A 224 -3.79 2.58 -10.88
N ILE A 225 -3.20 3.12 -11.96
CA ILE A 225 -3.73 2.96 -13.32
C ILE A 225 -3.12 1.67 -13.89
N VAL A 226 -3.66 0.55 -13.44
CA VAL A 226 -3.14 -0.80 -13.69
C VAL A 226 -3.57 -1.30 -15.06
N HIS A 227 -2.62 -1.78 -15.85
CA HIS A 227 -2.86 -2.33 -17.18
C HIS A 227 -2.74 -3.86 -17.20
N VAL A 228 -3.59 -4.50 -17.98
CA VAL A 228 -3.44 -5.90 -18.35
C VAL A 228 -3.40 -5.98 -19.88
N TYR A 229 -2.32 -6.52 -20.44
CA TYR A 229 -2.20 -6.79 -21.86
C TYR A 229 -2.47 -8.27 -22.17
N VAL A 230 -3.40 -8.53 -23.09
CA VAL A 230 -3.69 -9.88 -23.62
C VAL A 230 -3.05 -10.02 -24.99
N ASP A 231 -1.99 -10.79 -25.03
CA ASP A 231 -1.23 -11.08 -26.25
C ASP A 231 -2.00 -12.00 -27.20
N LYS A 232 -1.67 -11.99 -28.49
CA LYS A 232 -2.28 -12.87 -29.50
C LYS A 232 -2.10 -14.35 -29.19
N ASP A 233 -0.98 -14.74 -28.58
CA ASP A 233 -0.66 -16.09 -28.14
C ASP A 233 -1.17 -16.40 -26.72
N ALA A 234 -2.11 -15.62 -26.20
CA ALA A 234 -2.66 -15.84 -24.87
C ALA A 234 -3.62 -17.02 -24.80
N ASN A 235 -3.59 -17.75 -23.69
CA ASN A 235 -4.70 -18.62 -23.34
C ASN A 235 -5.90 -17.77 -22.93
N GLN A 236 -6.88 -17.63 -23.83
CA GLN A 236 -8.02 -16.72 -23.63
C GLN A 236 -8.86 -17.07 -22.40
N THR A 237 -8.95 -18.34 -22.00
CA THR A 237 -9.70 -18.74 -20.79
C THR A 237 -8.98 -18.28 -19.53
N LYS A 238 -7.66 -18.40 -19.45
CA LYS A 238 -6.86 -17.83 -18.36
C LYS A 238 -6.98 -16.30 -18.35
N ALA A 239 -6.90 -15.65 -19.51
CA ALA A 239 -7.00 -14.21 -19.63
C ALA A 239 -8.34 -13.69 -19.07
N LEU A 240 -9.46 -14.31 -19.43
CA LEU A 240 -10.78 -13.94 -18.91
C LEU A 240 -10.86 -14.04 -17.40
N ALA A 241 -10.37 -15.14 -16.81
CA ALA A 241 -10.38 -15.33 -15.35
C ALA A 241 -9.49 -14.29 -14.62
N ILE A 242 -8.31 -13.96 -15.18
CA ILE A 242 -7.41 -12.95 -14.65
C ILE A 242 -8.08 -11.58 -14.68
N ILE A 243 -8.69 -11.20 -15.79
CA ILE A 243 -9.34 -9.90 -16.01
C ILE A 243 -10.56 -9.75 -15.08
N GLU A 244 -11.41 -10.76 -15.02
CA GLU A 244 -12.57 -10.75 -14.12
C GLU A 244 -12.12 -10.54 -12.67
N ASN A 245 -11.17 -11.31 -12.18
CA ASN A 245 -10.62 -11.16 -10.85
C ASN A 245 -9.96 -9.78 -10.65
N ALA A 246 -9.13 -9.33 -11.59
CA ALA A 246 -8.40 -8.07 -11.50
C ALA A 246 -9.34 -6.85 -11.46
N LYS A 247 -10.51 -6.91 -12.14
CA LYS A 247 -11.46 -5.79 -12.18
C LYS A 247 -12.56 -5.87 -11.14
N THR A 248 -13.10 -7.07 -10.84
CA THR A 248 -14.37 -7.19 -10.10
C THR A 248 -14.23 -7.63 -8.65
N SER A 249 -13.13 -8.26 -8.25
CA SER A 249 -12.98 -8.78 -6.88
C SER A 249 -12.95 -7.67 -5.82
N ARG A 250 -12.36 -6.51 -6.12
CA ARG A 250 -12.37 -5.29 -5.29
C ARG A 250 -11.91 -4.10 -6.13
N PRO A 251 -12.79 -3.45 -6.89
CA PRO A 251 -12.40 -2.39 -7.83
C PRO A 251 -11.87 -1.12 -7.15
N SER A 252 -12.15 -0.95 -5.85
CA SER A 252 -11.80 0.26 -5.09
C SER A 252 -10.37 0.31 -4.56
N VAL A 253 -9.47 -0.55 -5.02
CA VAL A 253 -8.06 -0.61 -4.56
C VAL A 253 -7.09 -0.40 -5.71
N CYS A 254 -5.90 0.11 -5.38
CA CYS A 254 -4.89 0.57 -6.34
C CYS A 254 -4.28 -0.52 -7.24
N ASN A 255 -4.44 -1.81 -6.90
CA ASN A 255 -3.99 -2.93 -7.72
C ASN A 255 -5.11 -3.54 -8.60
N ALA A 256 -6.33 -2.95 -8.57
CA ALA A 256 -7.39 -3.32 -9.48
C ALA A 256 -7.08 -2.82 -10.90
N MET A 257 -7.44 -3.62 -11.90
CA MET A 257 -7.21 -3.25 -13.30
C MET A 257 -8.10 -2.07 -13.71
N GLU A 258 -7.53 -1.07 -14.39
CA GLU A 258 -8.25 0.08 -14.93
C GLU A 258 -8.24 0.12 -16.46
N VAL A 259 -7.18 -0.45 -17.08
CA VAL A 259 -7.01 -0.47 -18.52
C VAL A 259 -6.74 -1.90 -19.00
N LEU A 260 -7.45 -2.30 -20.06
CA LEU A 260 -7.23 -3.56 -20.75
C LEU A 260 -6.74 -3.28 -22.17
N LEU A 261 -5.57 -3.81 -22.50
CA LEU A 261 -5.02 -3.83 -23.85
C LEU A 261 -5.22 -5.23 -24.44
N VAL A 262 -5.75 -5.31 -25.66
CA VAL A 262 -5.97 -6.59 -26.34
C VAL A 262 -5.34 -6.55 -27.72
N HIS A 263 -4.59 -7.58 -28.06
CA HIS A 263 -4.02 -7.72 -29.41
C HIS A 263 -5.14 -7.84 -30.45
N GLU A 264 -5.10 -7.06 -31.53
CA GLU A 264 -6.17 -6.97 -32.51
C GLU A 264 -6.49 -8.31 -33.20
N GLU A 265 -5.51 -9.19 -33.39
CA GLU A 265 -5.72 -10.50 -34.01
C GLU A 265 -6.69 -11.41 -33.23
N ILE A 266 -6.84 -11.23 -31.92
CA ILE A 266 -7.76 -12.04 -31.12
C ILE A 266 -9.06 -11.31 -30.76
N ALA A 267 -9.18 -10.03 -31.09
CA ALA A 267 -10.30 -9.17 -30.67
C ALA A 267 -11.67 -9.77 -30.99
N ALA A 268 -11.87 -10.27 -32.20
CA ALA A 268 -13.15 -10.81 -32.67
C ALA A 268 -13.64 -12.03 -31.84
N ALA A 269 -12.72 -12.86 -31.37
CA ALA A 269 -13.05 -14.03 -30.56
C ALA A 269 -13.08 -13.73 -29.07
N PHE A 270 -12.24 -12.81 -28.60
CA PHE A 270 -12.02 -12.52 -27.20
C PHE A 270 -13.04 -11.52 -26.61
N LEU A 271 -13.24 -10.39 -27.27
CA LEU A 271 -14.05 -9.30 -26.72
C LEU A 271 -15.52 -9.69 -26.46
N PRO A 272 -16.23 -10.45 -27.33
CA PRO A 272 -17.60 -10.87 -27.01
C PRO A 272 -17.68 -11.77 -25.77
N ARG A 273 -16.67 -12.60 -25.53
CA ARG A 273 -16.59 -13.45 -24.33
C ARG A 273 -16.30 -12.60 -23.08
N LEU A 274 -15.46 -11.58 -23.22
CA LEU A 274 -15.17 -10.63 -22.14
C LEU A 274 -16.45 -9.87 -21.75
N GLN A 275 -17.19 -9.29 -22.73
CA GLN A 275 -18.45 -8.59 -22.47
C GLN A 275 -19.46 -9.50 -21.78
N LYS A 276 -19.54 -10.77 -22.23
CA LYS A 276 -20.42 -11.75 -21.58
C LYS A 276 -20.12 -11.86 -20.08
N ILE A 277 -18.86 -12.07 -19.69
CA ILE A 277 -18.46 -12.29 -18.28
C ILE A 277 -18.61 -11.00 -17.46
N LEU A 278 -18.13 -9.87 -17.96
CA LEU A 278 -18.08 -8.63 -17.19
C LEU A 278 -19.41 -7.86 -17.14
N VAL A 279 -20.32 -8.12 -18.09
CA VAL A 279 -21.61 -7.41 -18.19
C VAL A 279 -22.76 -8.40 -18.10
N THR A 280 -22.97 -9.26 -19.11
CA THR A 280 -24.18 -10.05 -19.23
C THR A 280 -24.39 -11.04 -18.09
N ASP A 281 -23.35 -11.82 -17.74
CA ASP A 281 -23.44 -12.83 -16.68
C ASP A 281 -23.60 -12.18 -15.31
N ARG A 282 -22.97 -11.01 -15.08
CA ARG A 282 -23.10 -10.24 -13.84
C ARG A 282 -24.49 -9.62 -13.69
N ASP A 283 -25.05 -9.06 -14.75
CA ASP A 283 -26.43 -8.57 -14.75
C ASP A 283 -27.44 -9.70 -14.46
N ALA A 284 -27.22 -10.89 -15.05
CA ALA A 284 -28.04 -12.06 -14.79
C ALA A 284 -27.93 -12.55 -13.35
N ALA A 285 -26.76 -12.40 -12.72
CA ALA A 285 -26.51 -12.73 -11.31
C ALA A 285 -26.96 -11.62 -10.33
N GLN A 286 -27.48 -10.51 -10.82
CA GLN A 286 -27.83 -9.29 -10.05
C GLN A 286 -26.60 -8.68 -9.32
N GLU A 287 -25.41 -8.87 -9.88
CA GLU A 287 -24.19 -8.23 -9.44
C GLU A 287 -23.97 -6.94 -10.26
N LYS A 288 -23.16 -6.01 -9.71
CA LYS A 288 -22.80 -4.78 -10.43
C LYS A 288 -21.97 -5.13 -11.67
N SER A 289 -22.51 -4.87 -12.86
CA SER A 289 -21.81 -5.02 -14.14
C SER A 289 -20.72 -3.98 -14.30
N VAL A 290 -19.77 -4.26 -15.22
CA VAL A 290 -18.66 -3.35 -15.53
C VAL A 290 -19.05 -2.46 -16.72
N GLU A 291 -18.96 -1.15 -16.54
CA GLU A 291 -19.03 -0.18 -17.63
C GLU A 291 -17.78 -0.32 -18.50
N LEU A 292 -17.97 -0.68 -19.77
CA LEU A 292 -16.87 -0.81 -20.73
C LEU A 292 -16.70 0.51 -21.50
N ARG A 293 -15.52 1.12 -21.41
CA ARG A 293 -15.12 2.30 -22.21
C ARG A 293 -14.19 1.84 -23.31
N LEU A 294 -14.66 1.97 -24.56
CA LEU A 294 -14.07 1.31 -25.72
C LEU A 294 -13.39 2.32 -26.63
N ASP A 295 -12.18 2.03 -27.11
CA ASP A 295 -11.61 2.73 -28.24
C ASP A 295 -12.40 2.45 -29.52
N GLU A 296 -12.15 3.20 -30.59
CA GLU A 296 -12.87 3.09 -31.87
C GLU A 296 -12.77 1.69 -32.50
N LYS A 297 -11.64 0.99 -32.29
CA LYS A 297 -11.44 -0.35 -32.83
C LYS A 297 -12.22 -1.40 -32.03
N ALA A 298 -12.16 -1.36 -30.69
CA ALA A 298 -12.88 -2.31 -29.82
C ALA A 298 -14.39 -2.17 -29.94
N ALA A 299 -14.91 -0.96 -30.18
CA ALA A 299 -16.33 -0.68 -30.40
C ALA A 299 -16.92 -1.36 -31.65
N GLN A 300 -16.09 -1.91 -32.54
CA GLN A 300 -16.53 -2.69 -33.70
C GLN A 300 -16.94 -4.13 -33.30
N TYR A 301 -16.51 -4.62 -32.15
CA TYR A 301 -16.73 -6.00 -31.73
C TYR A 301 -17.71 -6.14 -30.57
N ILE A 302 -17.83 -5.12 -29.69
CA ILE A 302 -18.68 -5.15 -28.50
C ILE A 302 -19.33 -3.78 -28.27
N SER A 303 -20.39 -3.75 -27.44
CA SER A 303 -21.09 -2.52 -27.08
C SER A 303 -20.53 -1.95 -25.76
N GLY A 304 -20.40 -0.62 -25.72
CA GLY A 304 -19.96 0.11 -24.53
C GLY A 304 -19.99 1.61 -24.75
N THR A 305 -19.49 2.37 -23.78
CA THR A 305 -19.31 3.82 -23.89
C THR A 305 -18.05 4.12 -24.71
N GLN A 306 -18.06 5.15 -25.53
CA GLN A 306 -16.87 5.61 -26.25
C GLN A 306 -15.82 6.08 -25.24
N ALA A 307 -14.62 5.51 -25.28
CA ALA A 307 -13.50 5.94 -24.47
C ALA A 307 -13.00 7.33 -24.90
N LYS A 308 -12.64 8.13 -23.93
CA LYS A 308 -11.93 9.39 -24.12
C LYS A 308 -10.45 9.19 -23.79
N SER A 309 -9.59 10.10 -24.23
CA SER A 309 -8.16 10.04 -23.93
C SER A 309 -7.87 9.97 -22.44
N GLU A 310 -8.57 10.78 -21.65
CA GLU A 310 -8.42 10.82 -20.20
C GLU A 310 -8.84 9.55 -19.46
N ASP A 311 -9.61 8.64 -20.08
CA ASP A 311 -10.00 7.36 -19.48
C ASP A 311 -8.81 6.42 -19.31
N PHE A 312 -7.77 6.58 -20.12
CA PHE A 312 -6.52 5.79 -20.00
C PHE A 312 -5.58 6.35 -18.93
N ASP A 313 -5.83 7.57 -18.43
CA ASP A 313 -5.11 8.25 -17.37
C ASP A 313 -5.89 8.31 -16.06
N THR A 314 -6.97 7.51 -15.94
CA THR A 314 -7.91 7.58 -14.82
C THR A 314 -7.89 6.32 -13.96
N GLU A 315 -7.65 6.49 -12.66
CA GLU A 315 -7.94 5.48 -11.64
C GLU A 315 -9.42 5.57 -11.27
N PHE A 316 -10.27 4.73 -11.89
CA PHE A 316 -11.74 4.79 -11.72
C PHE A 316 -12.19 4.39 -10.31
N LEU A 317 -11.49 3.44 -9.69
CA LEU A 317 -11.86 2.87 -8.37
C LEU A 317 -13.28 2.31 -8.31
N ASP A 318 -13.84 1.93 -9.45
CA ASP A 318 -15.20 1.41 -9.62
C ASP A 318 -15.25 0.33 -10.72
N HIS A 319 -16.42 -0.23 -10.97
CA HIS A 319 -16.70 -1.18 -12.05
C HIS A 319 -16.72 -0.46 -13.41
N ILE A 320 -15.62 0.17 -13.76
CA ILE A 320 -15.39 0.85 -15.04
C ILE A 320 -14.04 0.34 -15.59
N LEU A 321 -13.99 0.02 -16.89
CA LEU A 321 -12.80 -0.54 -17.55
C LEU A 321 -12.60 0.12 -18.90
N ALA A 322 -11.46 0.76 -19.11
CA ALA A 322 -11.05 1.26 -20.42
C ALA A 322 -10.42 0.11 -21.23
N ILE A 323 -10.81 -0.04 -22.50
CA ILE A 323 -10.35 -1.11 -23.39
C ILE A 323 -9.81 -0.48 -24.68
N LYS A 324 -8.60 -0.88 -25.05
CA LYS A 324 -7.95 -0.48 -26.30
C LYS A 324 -7.39 -1.68 -27.05
N LEU A 325 -7.56 -1.69 -28.37
CA LEU A 325 -6.88 -2.65 -29.25
C LEU A 325 -5.50 -2.13 -29.65
N VAL A 326 -4.53 -3.03 -29.60
CA VAL A 326 -3.16 -2.77 -30.01
C VAL A 326 -2.73 -3.76 -31.09
N SER A 327 -1.87 -3.32 -32.01
CA SER A 327 -1.41 -4.12 -33.14
C SER A 327 -0.19 -4.96 -32.83
N SER A 328 0.51 -4.67 -31.73
CA SER A 328 1.74 -5.37 -31.34
C SER A 328 2.02 -5.28 -29.84
N LEU A 329 2.99 -6.06 -29.38
CA LEU A 329 3.56 -6.00 -28.03
C LEU A 329 4.21 -4.65 -27.75
N GLU A 330 4.93 -4.10 -28.74
CA GLU A 330 5.60 -2.83 -28.63
C GLU A 330 4.59 -1.69 -28.40
N GLU A 331 3.48 -1.66 -29.15
CA GLU A 331 2.41 -0.67 -28.95
C GLU A 331 1.78 -0.81 -27.56
N ALA A 332 1.64 -2.03 -27.03
CA ALA A 332 1.15 -2.25 -25.68
C ALA A 332 2.11 -1.70 -24.63
N VAL A 333 3.42 -1.92 -24.80
CA VAL A 333 4.47 -1.40 -23.91
C VAL A 333 4.52 0.12 -23.95
N GLU A 334 4.47 0.73 -25.14
CA GLU A 334 4.42 2.18 -25.31
C GLU A 334 3.20 2.81 -24.65
N HIS A 335 2.03 2.15 -24.74
CA HIS A 335 0.82 2.61 -24.06
C HIS A 335 0.95 2.54 -22.54
N ILE A 336 1.51 1.44 -22.01
CA ILE A 336 1.74 1.28 -20.58
C ILE A 336 2.74 2.34 -20.07
N GLU A 337 3.82 2.58 -20.80
CA GLU A 337 4.80 3.60 -20.44
C GLU A 337 4.18 5.01 -20.38
N ALA A 338 3.25 5.31 -21.29
CA ALA A 338 2.62 6.61 -21.37
C ALA A 338 1.52 6.85 -20.34
N HIS A 339 0.79 5.80 -19.91
CA HIS A 339 -0.45 5.93 -19.16
C HIS A 339 -0.44 5.22 -17.79
N SER A 340 0.45 4.24 -17.56
CA SER A 340 0.53 3.57 -16.26
C SER A 340 1.15 4.48 -15.19
N THR A 341 0.68 4.31 -13.98
CA THR A 341 1.32 4.90 -12.78
C THR A 341 2.50 4.07 -12.30
N HIS A 342 2.93 3.07 -13.05
CA HIS A 342 4.00 2.12 -12.70
C HIS A 342 3.77 1.38 -11.38
N HIS A 343 2.49 1.14 -11.04
CA HIS A 343 2.12 0.40 -9.83
C HIS A 343 2.21 -1.11 -10.08
N SER A 344 1.36 -1.62 -10.97
CA SER A 344 1.26 -3.05 -11.27
C SER A 344 0.75 -3.22 -12.69
N ASP A 345 1.49 -3.91 -13.54
CA ASP A 345 1.06 -4.15 -14.91
C ASP A 345 1.26 -5.63 -15.26
N ALA A 346 0.42 -6.16 -16.13
CA ALA A 346 0.40 -7.60 -16.41
C ALA A 346 0.37 -7.89 -17.92
N ILE A 347 0.96 -9.02 -18.30
CA ILE A 347 0.77 -9.65 -19.59
C ILE A 347 0.16 -11.03 -19.44
N VAL A 348 -0.73 -11.42 -20.36
CA VAL A 348 -1.18 -12.79 -20.52
C VAL A 348 -0.70 -13.32 -21.87
N THR A 349 0.19 -14.31 -21.86
CA THR A 349 0.77 -14.93 -23.04
C THR A 349 1.28 -16.32 -22.73
N GLU A 350 1.25 -17.23 -23.71
CA GLU A 350 1.89 -18.56 -23.61
C GLU A 350 3.30 -18.59 -24.22
N LYS A 351 3.79 -17.44 -24.73
CA LYS A 351 5.12 -17.32 -25.35
C LYS A 351 6.13 -16.78 -24.36
N ALA A 352 7.05 -17.62 -23.92
CA ALA A 352 8.09 -17.22 -22.95
C ALA A 352 8.95 -16.04 -23.42
N ALA A 353 9.27 -15.95 -24.70
CA ALA A 353 10.05 -14.84 -25.24
C ALA A 353 9.30 -13.49 -25.18
N VAL A 354 7.97 -13.53 -25.43
CA VAL A 354 7.09 -12.35 -25.33
C VAL A 354 6.97 -11.89 -23.86
N ALA A 355 6.79 -12.85 -22.95
CA ALA A 355 6.75 -12.58 -21.51
C ALA A 355 8.07 -11.98 -21.01
N ALA A 356 9.22 -12.51 -21.45
CA ALA A 356 10.54 -12.00 -21.08
C ALA A 356 10.73 -10.56 -21.56
N TYR A 357 10.39 -10.27 -22.82
CA TYR A 357 10.48 -8.92 -23.39
C TYR A 357 9.58 -7.94 -22.61
N PHE A 358 8.33 -8.31 -22.34
CA PHE A 358 7.41 -7.48 -21.56
C PHE A 358 7.96 -7.14 -20.17
N THR A 359 8.45 -8.16 -19.44
CA THR A 359 9.01 -7.95 -18.08
C THR A 359 10.30 -7.15 -18.06
N GLU A 360 11.04 -7.11 -19.16
CA GLU A 360 12.25 -6.29 -19.31
C GLU A 360 11.92 -4.83 -19.65
N GLN A 361 10.87 -4.62 -20.48
CA GLN A 361 10.52 -3.27 -20.96
C GLN A 361 9.60 -2.51 -20.02
N VAL A 362 8.67 -3.20 -19.34
CA VAL A 362 7.70 -2.54 -18.44
C VAL A 362 8.34 -2.30 -17.07
N ASP A 363 8.56 -1.02 -16.74
CA ASP A 363 9.21 -0.59 -15.50
C ASP A 363 8.20 -0.26 -14.39
N SER A 364 7.30 -1.19 -14.06
CA SER A 364 6.35 -1.07 -12.95
C SER A 364 6.88 -1.72 -11.68
N ALA A 365 6.36 -1.30 -10.50
CA ALA A 365 6.77 -1.82 -9.20
C ALA A 365 6.49 -3.32 -9.06
N ALA A 366 5.42 -3.81 -9.72
CA ALA A 366 5.13 -5.23 -9.88
C ALA A 366 4.74 -5.53 -11.33
N VAL A 367 5.43 -6.46 -11.97
CA VAL A 367 5.14 -6.90 -13.34
C VAL A 367 4.75 -8.36 -13.32
N TYR A 368 3.58 -8.67 -13.89
CA TYR A 368 2.96 -9.99 -13.82
C TYR A 368 2.97 -10.69 -15.19
N VAL A 369 3.22 -11.97 -15.16
CA VAL A 369 3.00 -12.88 -16.30
C VAL A 369 1.97 -13.91 -15.89
N ASN A 370 0.85 -13.96 -16.61
CA ASN A 370 -0.23 -14.94 -16.40
C ASN A 370 -0.80 -14.99 -14.97
N ALA A 371 -0.86 -13.85 -14.29
CA ALA A 371 -1.44 -13.75 -12.96
C ALA A 371 -2.19 -12.42 -12.79
N SER A 372 -3.15 -12.40 -11.87
CA SER A 372 -3.93 -11.20 -11.53
C SER A 372 -3.06 -10.18 -10.78
N THR A 373 -3.22 -8.90 -11.12
CA THR A 373 -2.56 -7.79 -10.43
C THR A 373 -3.04 -7.61 -8.99
N ARG A 374 -4.15 -8.28 -8.61
CA ARG A 374 -4.68 -8.33 -7.24
C ARG A 374 -3.71 -8.95 -6.23
N PHE A 375 -2.72 -9.68 -6.68
CA PHE A 375 -1.65 -10.19 -5.81
C PHE A 375 -0.63 -9.14 -5.36
N THR A 376 -0.65 -7.91 -5.88
CA THR A 376 0.19 -6.82 -5.35
C THR A 376 -0.36 -6.34 -4.01
N ASP A 377 -0.09 -7.10 -2.96
CA ASP A 377 -0.61 -6.95 -1.61
C ASP A 377 0.40 -7.51 -0.61
N GLY A 378 0.60 -6.82 0.51
CA GLY A 378 1.60 -7.22 1.50
C GLY A 378 1.33 -8.59 2.10
N GLY A 379 0.08 -8.95 2.35
CA GLY A 379 -0.29 -10.28 2.84
C GLY A 379 -0.01 -11.37 1.81
N GLN A 380 -0.35 -11.11 0.53
CA GLN A 380 -0.10 -12.05 -0.58
C GLN A 380 1.40 -12.22 -0.88
N PHE A 381 2.21 -11.18 -0.64
CA PHE A 381 3.67 -11.23 -0.78
C PHE A 381 4.38 -11.81 0.44
N GLY A 382 3.65 -12.24 1.48
CA GLY A 382 4.22 -12.81 2.68
C GLY A 382 4.87 -11.78 3.61
N LEU A 383 4.45 -10.50 3.51
CA LEU A 383 4.95 -9.41 4.34
C LEU A 383 4.12 -9.18 5.62
N GLY A 384 3.06 -9.97 5.83
CA GLY A 384 2.06 -9.77 6.89
C GLY A 384 1.19 -8.55 6.61
N CYS A 385 1.36 -7.49 7.40
CA CYS A 385 0.77 -6.19 7.11
C CYS A 385 1.57 -5.44 6.03
N GLU A 386 0.97 -4.44 5.40
CA GLU A 386 1.70 -3.52 4.51
C GLU A 386 1.48 -2.06 4.90
N MET A 387 2.53 -1.26 4.73
CA MET A 387 2.44 0.18 4.88
C MET A 387 1.81 0.87 3.65
N GLY A 388 1.68 0.14 2.57
CA GLY A 388 1.20 0.56 1.26
C GLY A 388 2.13 0.13 0.16
N ILE A 389 1.79 0.51 -1.08
CA ILE A 389 2.54 0.16 -2.27
C ILE A 389 3.14 1.44 -2.84
N SER A 390 4.46 1.49 -2.94
CA SER A 390 5.18 2.64 -3.50
C SER A 390 5.54 2.39 -4.96
N THR A 391 5.37 3.43 -5.77
CA THR A 391 5.78 3.43 -7.18
C THR A 391 7.11 4.16 -7.42
N GLN A 392 7.62 4.86 -6.39
CA GLN A 392 8.90 5.57 -6.51
C GLN A 392 10.09 4.61 -6.58
N LYS A 393 11.17 5.03 -7.24
CA LYS A 393 12.38 4.21 -7.39
C LYS A 393 13.34 4.32 -6.20
N LEU A 394 13.27 5.42 -5.46
CA LEU A 394 14.18 5.69 -4.35
C LEU A 394 13.69 5.06 -3.05
N HIS A 395 14.53 4.26 -2.42
CA HIS A 395 14.42 3.56 -1.16
C HIS A 395 13.43 2.38 -1.17
N ALA A 396 12.12 2.60 -1.35
CA ALA A 396 11.09 1.56 -1.34
C ALA A 396 10.29 1.57 -2.64
N ARG A 397 10.06 0.39 -3.24
CA ARG A 397 9.27 0.20 -4.44
C ARG A 397 8.44 -1.09 -4.32
N GLY A 398 7.18 -1.03 -4.69
CA GLY A 398 6.22 -2.13 -4.48
C GLY A 398 5.63 -2.14 -3.07
N PRO A 399 5.03 -3.27 -2.63
CA PRO A 399 4.50 -3.42 -1.28
C PRO A 399 5.56 -3.20 -0.21
N MET A 400 5.25 -2.33 0.75
CA MET A 400 6.20 -1.93 1.81
C MET A 400 5.92 -2.71 3.09
N GLY A 401 6.84 -3.61 3.43
CA GLY A 401 6.86 -4.35 4.68
C GLY A 401 7.89 -3.83 5.68
N LEU A 402 8.39 -4.73 6.51
CA LEU A 402 9.33 -4.38 7.59
C LEU A 402 10.67 -3.85 7.08
N LYS A 403 11.18 -4.38 5.97
CA LYS A 403 12.51 -4.02 5.45
C LYS A 403 12.53 -2.59 4.91
N GLU A 404 11.46 -2.16 4.26
CA GLU A 404 11.30 -0.84 3.68
C GLU A 404 11.18 0.26 4.75
N LEU A 405 10.74 -0.11 5.97
CA LEU A 405 10.67 0.78 7.14
C LEU A 405 11.97 0.82 7.96
N THR A 406 13.07 0.40 7.37
CA THR A 406 14.40 0.43 7.98
C THR A 406 15.41 1.12 7.06
N SER A 407 16.51 1.56 7.65
CA SER A 407 17.68 2.06 6.93
C SER A 407 18.90 1.20 7.29
N TYR A 408 20.11 1.68 7.01
CA TYR A 408 21.33 1.01 7.41
C TYR A 408 22.38 2.01 7.90
N LYS A 409 23.34 1.50 8.65
CA LYS A 409 24.57 2.21 8.98
C LYS A 409 25.78 1.33 8.74
N TYR A 410 26.93 1.95 8.60
CA TYR A 410 28.20 1.24 8.58
C TYR A 410 28.78 1.16 9.99
N VAL A 411 29.20 -0.04 10.39
CA VAL A 411 30.00 -0.29 11.61
C VAL A 411 31.38 -0.69 11.16
N ILE A 412 32.37 0.12 11.50
CA ILE A 412 33.77 -0.08 11.12
C ILE A 412 34.53 -0.49 12.37
N GLN A 413 35.16 -1.65 12.33
CA GLN A 413 36.01 -2.19 13.41
C GLN A 413 37.45 -2.19 12.95
N GLY A 414 38.34 -1.68 13.80
CA GLY A 414 39.77 -1.61 13.54
C GLY A 414 40.59 -1.87 14.82
N THR A 415 41.88 -1.89 14.68
CA THR A 415 42.90 -2.10 15.74
C THR A 415 43.90 -0.94 15.83
N GLY A 416 43.51 0.26 15.36
CA GLY A 416 44.33 1.45 15.39
C GLY A 416 44.81 1.94 14.02
N GLN A 417 44.19 1.48 12.93
CA GLN A 417 44.50 1.93 11.57
C GLN A 417 44.26 3.43 11.40
N VAL A 418 45.19 4.10 10.75
CA VAL A 418 45.09 5.51 10.36
C VAL A 418 45.20 5.65 8.86
N ARG A 419 44.48 6.64 8.30
CA ARG A 419 44.61 6.99 6.87
C ARG A 419 45.90 7.78 6.70
N LYS A 420 46.75 7.29 5.78
CA LYS A 420 47.96 8.00 5.35
C LYS A 420 47.60 9.04 4.32
#